data_412e556f11151ba857d90a9d6a4dd2c6
#
_entry.id   412e556f11151ba857d90a9d6a4dd2c6
#
_cell.length_a   1.000
_cell.length_b   1.000
_cell.length_c   1.000
_cell.angle_alpha   90.00
_cell.angle_beta   90.00
_cell.angle_gamma   90.00
#
_symmetry.space_group_name_H-M   'P 1'
#
loop_
_entity.id
_entity.type
_entity.pdbx_description
1 polymer ?
#
loop_
_entity_poly.entity_id
_entity_poly.type
_entity_poly.pdbx_seq_one_letter_code
_entity_poly.pdbx_strand_id
1 'polypeptide(L)'
;DDLDHLIFLAPSNVPGGLDGLGGVFECIKALLAGPQRSRDLTLTLITAGTQDVHPDDAVAADDAGLHGLLGSLAREMLHWRIRLVDLPLDADAPLEDAVLEDAPLEDALRLPASGGAVWAWRAGEWLQRELLPIDMAASEAAPYRERGVYLVIGGAGGLGEVWSRHVLERCAAQIIWVGRRALDDNIRSRLDALSELGPRPVYISADAGDRAALANVRDDILSRFGRLDGIVHSALVLRDKSLARMSRDELDASLAPKVAVSRALAQVFDGDALDFVLLFSSMMSFVTAAGQANYAAGCTFKDAFAASLRRDWNCAVKVINWGYWGSVGVVTDQSYRERMAQAGIGSIEPAEGLAAIDRLLSGPFDQLCLFKLSKAQPMAGVLVHQQARVTPHKAAALLPELVLNEPDRTALITVAEASLPPQDLARLGLDLSRSVLAVLG
;
A
#
# COMPACT_ATOMS: atom_id res chain seq x y z
N ASP A 1 -19.35 0.80 30.40
CA ASP A 1 -18.13 0.51 31.15
C ASP A 1 -17.50 -0.85 30.82
N ASP A 2 -18.25 -1.84 30.34
CA ASP A 2 -17.73 -3.15 29.93
C ASP A 2 -17.84 -3.31 28.40
N LEU A 3 -16.92 -2.69 27.65
CA LEU A 3 -16.80 -2.86 26.21
C LEU A 3 -15.96 -4.11 25.93
N ASP A 4 -16.56 -5.12 25.32
CA ASP A 4 -15.91 -6.38 24.94
C ASP A 4 -15.65 -6.46 23.43
N HIS A 5 -16.50 -5.80 22.62
CA HIS A 5 -16.38 -5.81 21.17
C HIS A 5 -16.73 -4.43 20.58
N LEU A 6 -15.86 -3.93 19.74
CA LEU A 6 -16.06 -2.71 18.97
C LEU A 6 -16.05 -3.04 17.47
N ILE A 7 -17.08 -2.61 16.76
CA ILE A 7 -17.21 -2.82 15.32
C ILE A 7 -17.18 -1.44 14.65
N PHE A 8 -16.22 -1.26 13.73
CA PHE A 8 -16.18 -0.12 12.85
C PHE A 8 -16.74 -0.50 11.49
N LEU A 9 -17.72 0.24 11.01
CA LEU A 9 -18.16 0.21 9.61
C LEU A 9 -17.58 1.45 8.91
N ALA A 10 -16.85 1.22 7.83
CA ALA A 10 -16.26 2.29 7.02
C ALA A 10 -16.96 2.30 5.65
N PRO A 11 -17.96 3.18 5.47
CA PRO A 11 -18.66 3.32 4.20
C PRO A 11 -17.75 3.98 3.17
N SER A 12 -17.68 3.39 1.98
CA SER A 12 -16.83 3.83 0.86
C SER A 12 -17.23 5.15 0.20
N ASN A 13 -18.34 5.78 0.63
CA ASN A 13 -18.94 6.90 -0.08
C ASN A 13 -18.72 8.26 0.58
N VAL A 14 -17.87 8.37 1.61
CA VAL A 14 -17.59 9.66 2.25
C VAL A 14 -16.48 10.37 1.49
N PRO A 15 -16.77 11.50 0.82
CA PRO A 15 -15.72 12.28 0.17
C PRO A 15 -14.70 12.78 1.21
N GLY A 16 -13.47 12.37 1.06
CA GLY A 16 -12.42 12.88 1.95
C GLY A 16 -11.70 11.83 2.80
N GLY A 17 -12.03 10.54 2.72
CA GLY A 17 -11.41 9.32 3.32
C GLY A 17 -10.39 9.42 4.47
N LEU A 18 -9.70 10.55 4.61
CA LEU A 18 -8.84 10.84 5.75
C LEU A 18 -9.63 11.10 7.05
N ASP A 19 -10.86 11.60 6.95
CA ASP A 19 -11.68 11.91 8.13
C ASP A 19 -12.18 10.61 8.78
N GLY A 20 -12.57 9.61 7.99
CA GLY A 20 -12.90 8.27 8.50
C GLY A 20 -11.71 7.63 9.22
N LEU A 21 -10.53 7.65 8.60
CA LEU A 21 -9.30 7.15 9.21
C LEU A 21 -8.91 7.96 10.45
N GLY A 22 -9.08 9.28 10.39
CA GLY A 22 -8.84 10.18 11.54
C GLY A 22 -9.77 9.89 12.69
N GLY A 23 -11.04 9.66 12.45
CA GLY A 23 -12.03 9.33 13.48
C GLY A 23 -11.69 7.99 14.17
N VAL A 24 -11.34 6.96 13.40
CA VAL A 24 -10.87 5.68 13.98
C VAL A 24 -9.60 5.88 14.79
N PHE A 25 -8.64 6.65 14.30
CA PHE A 25 -7.42 6.95 15.04
C PHE A 25 -7.71 7.58 16.39
N GLU A 26 -8.56 8.62 16.47
CA GLU A 26 -8.92 9.28 17.73
C GLU A 26 -9.67 8.33 18.67
N CYS A 27 -10.57 7.48 18.15
CA CYS A 27 -11.23 6.45 18.95
C CYS A 27 -10.21 5.46 19.54
N ILE A 28 -9.27 4.96 18.74
CA ILE A 28 -8.19 4.09 19.22
C ILE A 28 -7.32 4.80 20.27
N LYS A 29 -7.01 6.06 20.06
CA LYS A 29 -6.27 6.88 21.06
C LYS A 29 -7.01 6.93 22.39
N ALA A 30 -8.32 7.16 22.38
CA ALA A 30 -9.15 7.18 23.58
C ALA A 30 -9.15 5.81 24.29
N LEU A 31 -9.28 4.71 23.55
CA LEU A 31 -9.21 3.35 24.10
C LEU A 31 -7.84 3.06 24.74
N LEU A 32 -6.75 3.48 24.07
CA LEU A 32 -5.37 3.30 24.57
C LEU A 32 -5.04 4.18 25.77
N ALA A 33 -5.76 5.29 25.96
CA ALA A 33 -5.65 6.14 27.15
C ALA A 33 -6.52 5.67 28.31
N GLY A 34 -7.53 4.85 28.04
CA GLY A 34 -8.52 4.35 29.00
C GLY A 34 -8.17 2.98 29.58
N PRO A 35 -9.11 2.42 30.38
CA PRO A 35 -8.96 1.10 31.02
C PRO A 35 -8.92 -0.05 30.01
N GLN A 36 -9.46 0.13 28.81
CA GLN A 36 -9.47 -0.88 27.74
C GLN A 36 -8.07 -1.30 27.32
N ARG A 37 -7.08 -0.44 27.48
CA ARG A 37 -5.69 -0.75 27.14
C ARG A 37 -5.15 -2.02 27.80
N SER A 38 -5.59 -2.32 29.02
CA SER A 38 -5.15 -3.48 29.80
C SER A 38 -6.15 -4.65 29.80
N ARG A 39 -7.27 -4.52 29.11
CA ARG A 39 -8.31 -5.54 29.00
C ARG A 39 -8.28 -6.22 27.64
N ASP A 40 -8.81 -7.42 27.57
CA ASP A 40 -9.09 -8.07 26.30
C ASP A 40 -10.20 -7.32 25.56
N LEU A 41 -9.96 -7.00 24.31
CA LEU A 41 -10.93 -6.34 23.44
C LEU A 41 -10.95 -7.02 22.08
N THR A 42 -12.15 -7.25 21.57
CA THR A 42 -12.34 -7.62 20.17
C THR A 42 -12.64 -6.33 19.38
N LEU A 43 -11.91 -6.12 18.27
CA LEU A 43 -12.16 -5.04 17.35
C LEU A 43 -12.34 -5.61 15.96
N THR A 44 -13.45 -5.27 15.30
CA THR A 44 -13.71 -5.67 13.92
C THR A 44 -13.87 -4.41 13.07
N LEU A 45 -13.06 -4.30 12.02
CA LEU A 45 -13.24 -3.31 10.97
C LEU A 45 -13.92 -3.98 9.79
N ILE A 46 -14.95 -3.36 9.24
CA ILE A 46 -15.61 -3.77 8.00
C ILE A 46 -15.52 -2.61 7.02
N THR A 47 -14.92 -2.87 5.86
CA THR A 47 -14.82 -1.94 4.74
C THR A 47 -15.52 -2.53 3.53
N ALA A 48 -15.69 -1.74 2.46
CA ALA A 48 -16.18 -2.23 1.18
C ALA A 48 -15.24 -1.81 0.04
N GLY A 49 -14.87 -2.80 -0.80
CA GLY A 49 -14.10 -2.57 -2.02
C GLY A 49 -12.69 -2.02 -1.78
N THR A 50 -12.07 -2.27 -0.63
CA THR A 50 -10.70 -1.80 -0.38
C THR A 50 -9.64 -2.80 -0.82
N GLN A 51 -10.04 -4.03 -1.16
CA GLN A 51 -9.15 -5.08 -1.67
C GLN A 51 -9.44 -5.35 -3.14
N ASP A 52 -8.38 -5.32 -3.96
CA ASP A 52 -8.39 -5.71 -5.37
C ASP A 52 -8.25 -7.23 -5.45
N VAL A 53 -9.35 -7.95 -5.61
CA VAL A 53 -9.39 -9.43 -5.59
C VAL A 53 -9.62 -9.97 -6.99
N HIS A 54 -10.65 -9.49 -7.69
CA HIS A 54 -10.97 -9.89 -9.05
C HIS A 54 -10.79 -8.70 -10.02
N PRO A 55 -10.47 -8.96 -11.31
CA PRO A 55 -10.28 -7.90 -12.30
C PRO A 55 -11.47 -6.93 -12.42
N ASP A 56 -12.67 -7.43 -12.15
CA ASP A 56 -13.92 -6.64 -12.27
C ASP A 56 -14.37 -5.99 -10.95
N ASP A 57 -13.64 -6.21 -9.84
CA ASP A 57 -14.00 -5.59 -8.55
C ASP A 57 -13.89 -4.07 -8.63
N ALA A 58 -14.89 -3.36 -8.16
CA ALA A 58 -14.75 -1.93 -7.89
C ALA A 58 -13.83 -1.72 -6.68
N VAL A 59 -12.82 -0.84 -6.80
CA VAL A 59 -11.88 -0.55 -5.71
C VAL A 59 -12.06 0.87 -5.20
N ALA A 60 -12.40 0.99 -3.91
CA ALA A 60 -12.44 2.23 -3.15
C ALA A 60 -11.18 2.36 -2.27
N ALA A 61 -10.28 3.27 -2.65
CA ALA A 61 -9.00 3.39 -1.96
C ALA A 61 -9.09 4.11 -0.61
N ASP A 62 -10.11 4.94 -0.40
CA ASP A 62 -10.16 5.90 0.71
C ASP A 62 -10.08 5.23 2.08
N ASP A 63 -10.79 4.13 2.29
CA ASP A 63 -10.79 3.40 3.55
C ASP A 63 -9.70 2.32 3.66
N ALA A 64 -8.97 2.05 2.57
CA ALA A 64 -7.90 1.05 2.57
C ALA A 64 -6.77 1.36 3.58
N GLY A 65 -6.58 2.64 3.93
CA GLY A 65 -5.65 3.07 4.96
C GLY A 65 -5.96 2.52 6.36
N LEU A 66 -7.23 2.25 6.65
CA LEU A 66 -7.67 1.68 7.91
C LEU A 66 -7.09 0.28 8.16
N HIS A 67 -6.91 -0.52 7.11
CA HIS A 67 -6.30 -1.84 7.24
C HIS A 67 -4.84 -1.75 7.70
N GLY A 68 -4.07 -0.81 7.15
CA GLY A 68 -2.69 -0.57 7.59
C GLY A 68 -2.61 -0.05 9.03
N LEU A 69 -3.50 0.88 9.40
CA LEU A 69 -3.60 1.44 10.75
C LEU A 69 -3.88 0.35 11.79
N LEU A 70 -4.96 -0.39 11.60
CA LEU A 70 -5.43 -1.41 12.55
C LEU A 70 -4.60 -2.70 12.48
N GLY A 71 -4.01 -3.02 11.33
CA GLY A 71 -3.05 -4.10 11.21
C GLY A 71 -1.79 -3.84 12.04
N SER A 72 -1.31 -2.59 12.09
CA SER A 72 -0.22 -2.21 12.98
C SER A 72 -0.64 -2.20 14.45
N LEU A 73 -1.87 -1.78 14.76
CA LEU A 73 -2.43 -1.88 16.10
C LEU A 73 -2.45 -3.33 16.61
N ALA A 74 -2.78 -4.29 15.74
CA ALA A 74 -2.75 -5.72 16.09
C ALA A 74 -1.35 -6.21 16.50
N ARG A 75 -0.29 -5.53 16.05
CA ARG A 75 1.10 -5.81 16.46
C ARG A 75 1.51 -5.07 17.74
N GLU A 76 0.85 -3.97 18.07
CA GLU A 76 1.08 -3.22 19.31
C GLU A 76 0.30 -3.80 20.49
N MET A 77 -0.93 -4.30 20.22
CA MET A 77 -1.88 -4.77 21.25
C MET A 77 -2.15 -6.26 21.07
N LEU A 78 -1.17 -7.10 21.44
CA LEU A 78 -1.20 -8.54 21.20
C LEU A 78 -2.35 -9.29 21.94
N HIS A 79 -2.93 -8.70 22.98
CA HIS A 79 -4.08 -9.22 23.69
C HIS A 79 -5.42 -8.75 23.11
N TRP A 80 -5.42 -7.79 22.18
CA TRP A 80 -6.63 -7.44 21.44
C TRP A 80 -6.81 -8.36 20.25
N ARG A 81 -8.03 -8.80 20.04
CA ARG A 81 -8.41 -9.59 18.86
C ARG A 81 -8.88 -8.64 17.76
N ILE A 82 -7.99 -8.30 16.82
CA ILE A 82 -8.29 -7.38 15.73
C ILE A 82 -8.59 -8.18 14.48
N ARG A 83 -9.75 -7.94 13.90
CA ARG A 83 -10.26 -8.55 12.67
C ARG A 83 -10.50 -7.47 11.65
N LEU A 84 -9.99 -7.70 10.44
CA LEU A 84 -10.10 -6.79 9.32
C LEU A 84 -10.84 -7.50 8.20
N VAL A 85 -11.95 -6.90 7.75
CA VAL A 85 -12.85 -7.49 6.77
C VAL A 85 -13.11 -6.50 5.65
N ASP A 86 -13.16 -6.99 4.42
CA ASP A 86 -13.51 -6.22 3.23
C ASP A 86 -14.62 -6.94 2.47
N LEU A 87 -15.75 -6.26 2.29
CA LEU A 87 -16.90 -6.74 1.55
C LEU A 87 -16.88 -6.23 0.11
N PRO A 88 -17.63 -6.81 -0.82
CA PRO A 88 -17.79 -6.23 -2.14
C PRO A 88 -18.34 -4.80 -2.04
N LEU A 89 -17.86 -3.92 -2.92
CA LEU A 89 -18.44 -2.60 -3.08
C LEU A 89 -19.68 -2.73 -3.97
N ASP A 90 -20.84 -2.43 -3.43
CA ASP A 90 -22.05 -2.22 -4.23
C ASP A 90 -22.21 -0.70 -4.46
N ALA A 91 -22.18 -0.29 -5.72
CA ALA A 91 -22.32 1.11 -6.08
C ALA A 91 -23.73 1.66 -5.80
N ASP A 92 -24.72 0.79 -5.73
CA ASP A 92 -26.13 1.15 -5.61
C ASP A 92 -26.67 0.98 -4.17
N ALA A 93 -25.93 0.31 -3.29
CA ALA A 93 -26.34 0.09 -1.90
C ALA A 93 -25.29 0.65 -0.90
N PRO A 94 -25.72 1.40 0.12
CA PRO A 94 -24.83 1.78 1.20
C PRO A 94 -24.35 0.51 1.95
N LEU A 95 -23.10 0.56 2.47
CA LEU A 95 -22.51 -0.57 3.20
C LEU A 95 -23.39 -1.04 4.36
N GLU A 96 -24.11 -0.12 4.98
CA GLU A 96 -25.05 -0.40 6.07
C GLU A 96 -26.16 -1.37 5.64
N ASP A 97 -26.72 -1.18 4.45
CA ASP A 97 -27.76 -2.04 3.90
C ASP A 97 -27.17 -3.37 3.42
N ALA A 98 -26.02 -3.35 2.74
CA ALA A 98 -25.31 -4.55 2.29
C ALA A 98 -24.87 -5.45 3.48
N VAL A 99 -24.48 -4.84 4.59
CA VAL A 99 -24.09 -5.56 5.83
C VAL A 99 -25.30 -6.19 6.52
N LEU A 100 -26.49 -5.59 6.40
CA LEU A 100 -27.69 -6.04 7.10
C LEU A 100 -28.51 -7.06 6.30
N GLU A 101 -28.49 -7.01 4.97
CA GLU A 101 -29.43 -7.81 4.15
C GLU A 101 -28.80 -9.05 3.50
N ASP A 102 -27.55 -9.01 3.01
CA ASP A 102 -26.97 -10.09 2.20
C ASP A 102 -25.51 -10.46 2.57
N ALA A 103 -24.85 -9.66 3.38
CA ALA A 103 -23.46 -9.97 3.71
C ALA A 103 -23.38 -11.03 4.81
N PRO A 104 -22.38 -11.89 4.77
CA PRO A 104 -22.12 -12.88 5.80
C PRO A 104 -21.54 -12.20 7.05
N LEU A 105 -22.27 -11.20 7.60
CA LEU A 105 -21.82 -10.43 8.76
C LEU A 105 -21.57 -11.34 9.96
N GLU A 106 -22.47 -12.29 10.21
CA GLU A 106 -22.26 -13.26 11.26
C GLU A 106 -20.99 -14.08 11.04
N ASP A 107 -20.73 -14.50 9.81
CA ASP A 107 -19.51 -15.22 9.46
C ASP A 107 -18.29 -14.31 9.58
N ALA A 108 -18.38 -13.06 9.12
CA ALA A 108 -17.33 -12.06 9.27
C ALA A 108 -16.94 -11.87 10.75
N LEU A 109 -17.92 -11.81 11.64
CA LEU A 109 -17.68 -11.65 13.09
C LEU A 109 -17.10 -12.92 13.75
N ARG A 110 -17.20 -14.07 13.08
CA ARG A 110 -16.64 -15.35 13.53
C ARG A 110 -15.24 -15.66 12.99
N LEU A 111 -14.80 -14.94 11.94
CA LEU A 111 -13.46 -15.13 11.38
C LEU A 111 -12.38 -14.99 12.44
N PRO A 112 -11.30 -15.74 12.35
CA PRO A 112 -10.18 -15.59 13.28
C PRO A 112 -9.52 -14.23 13.12
N ALA A 113 -9.01 -13.68 14.22
CA ALA A 113 -8.12 -12.54 14.17
C ALA A 113 -6.82 -12.96 13.46
N SER A 114 -6.52 -12.32 12.35
CA SER A 114 -5.45 -12.73 11.43
C SER A 114 -4.13 -12.00 11.63
N GLY A 115 -3.94 -11.36 12.80
CA GLY A 115 -2.71 -10.63 13.11
C GLY A 115 -2.42 -9.47 12.15
N GLY A 116 -3.48 -8.84 11.62
CA GLY A 116 -3.40 -7.70 10.71
C GLY A 116 -3.60 -8.03 9.23
N ALA A 117 -3.77 -9.30 8.85
CA ALA A 117 -4.22 -9.64 7.50
C ALA A 117 -5.71 -9.34 7.31
N VAL A 118 -6.10 -9.04 6.09
CA VAL A 118 -7.48 -8.69 5.72
C VAL A 118 -8.19 -9.91 5.15
N TRP A 119 -9.41 -10.16 5.60
CA TRP A 119 -10.33 -11.11 5.00
C TRP A 119 -11.21 -10.40 3.99
N ALA A 120 -11.18 -10.80 2.74
CA ALA A 120 -12.05 -10.29 1.69
C ALA A 120 -13.13 -11.31 1.33
N TRP A 121 -14.40 -10.87 1.30
CA TRP A 121 -15.51 -11.69 0.83
C TRP A 121 -15.76 -11.40 -0.64
N ARG A 122 -15.64 -12.41 -1.50
CA ARG A 122 -15.96 -12.29 -2.92
C ARG A 122 -16.57 -13.59 -3.45
N ALA A 123 -17.61 -13.48 -4.24
CA ALA A 123 -18.24 -14.60 -4.93
C ALA A 123 -18.60 -15.80 -4.03
N GLY A 124 -18.94 -15.56 -2.76
CA GLY A 124 -19.31 -16.61 -1.83
C GLY A 124 -18.15 -17.23 -1.05
N GLU A 125 -16.94 -16.65 -1.13
CA GLU A 125 -15.73 -17.18 -0.50
C GLU A 125 -15.00 -16.11 0.32
N TRP A 126 -14.36 -16.53 1.43
CA TRP A 126 -13.43 -15.71 2.20
C TRP A 126 -12.00 -15.89 1.69
N LEU A 127 -11.36 -14.81 1.34
CA LEU A 127 -10.04 -14.77 0.73
C LEU A 127 -9.08 -13.94 1.56
N GLN A 128 -7.79 -14.28 1.52
CA GLN A 128 -6.71 -13.47 2.06
C GLN A 128 -5.65 -13.24 1.01
N ARG A 129 -5.01 -12.06 1.05
CA ARG A 129 -3.92 -11.73 0.16
C ARG A 129 -2.63 -12.39 0.64
N GLU A 130 -1.93 -13.05 -0.27
CA GLU A 130 -0.65 -13.72 -0.02
C GLU A 130 0.47 -13.14 -0.90
N LEU A 131 1.72 -13.32 -0.46
CA LEU A 131 2.90 -13.04 -1.26
C LEU A 131 3.44 -14.36 -1.79
N LEU A 132 3.42 -14.52 -3.11
CA LEU A 132 3.98 -15.69 -3.79
C LEU A 132 5.36 -15.35 -4.35
N PRO A 133 6.39 -16.17 -4.07
CA PRO A 133 7.69 -16.00 -4.69
C PRO A 133 7.59 -16.28 -6.19
N ILE A 134 8.10 -15.36 -6.99
CA ILE A 134 8.12 -15.48 -8.44
C ILE A 134 9.54 -15.37 -8.98
N ASP A 135 9.84 -16.13 -10.03
CA ASP A 135 11.04 -15.98 -10.85
C ASP A 135 10.66 -15.29 -12.15
N MET A 136 10.98 -14.02 -12.28
CA MET A 136 10.69 -13.23 -13.46
C MET A 136 11.91 -13.26 -14.41
N ALA A 137 11.74 -13.80 -15.60
CA ALA A 137 12.73 -13.64 -16.65
C ALA A 137 12.95 -12.16 -16.98
N ALA A 138 14.17 -11.80 -17.35
CA ALA A 138 14.44 -10.48 -17.90
C ALA A 138 13.62 -10.28 -19.19
N SER A 139 12.95 -9.14 -19.31
CA SER A 139 12.25 -8.78 -20.55
C SER A 139 13.26 -8.19 -21.53
N GLU A 140 13.08 -8.50 -22.83
CA GLU A 140 13.83 -7.83 -23.90
C GLU A 140 13.25 -6.43 -24.21
N ALA A 141 12.04 -6.13 -23.78
CA ALA A 141 11.42 -4.83 -23.95
C ALA A 141 12.08 -3.78 -23.05
N ALA A 142 12.50 -2.66 -23.64
CA ALA A 142 13.01 -1.53 -22.88
C ALA A 142 11.84 -0.83 -22.18
N PRO A 143 11.86 -0.70 -20.83
CA PRO A 143 10.76 -0.09 -20.10
C PRO A 143 10.71 1.44 -20.23
N TYR A 144 11.76 2.03 -20.78
CA TYR A 144 11.89 3.48 -20.91
C TYR A 144 12.02 3.90 -22.38
N ARG A 145 11.39 5.01 -22.72
CA ARG A 145 11.46 5.59 -24.05
C ARG A 145 12.79 6.34 -24.24
N GLU A 146 13.43 6.15 -25.39
CA GLU A 146 14.60 6.94 -25.75
C GLU A 146 14.25 8.44 -25.77
N ARG A 147 15.01 9.27 -25.05
CA ARG A 147 14.73 10.69 -24.80
C ARG A 147 13.34 10.94 -24.20
N GLY A 148 12.84 9.99 -23.41
CA GLY A 148 11.58 10.13 -22.70
C GLY A 148 11.61 11.26 -21.67
N VAL A 149 10.45 11.78 -21.32
CA VAL A 149 10.27 12.84 -20.32
C VAL A 149 9.58 12.24 -19.11
N TYR A 150 10.23 12.30 -17.94
CA TYR A 150 9.74 11.63 -16.73
C TYR A 150 9.67 12.58 -15.55
N LEU A 151 8.49 12.60 -14.89
CA LEU A 151 8.26 13.32 -13.66
C LEU A 151 8.54 12.40 -12.45
N VAL A 152 9.38 12.86 -11.53
CA VAL A 152 9.71 12.13 -10.29
C VAL A 152 9.28 12.95 -9.07
N ILE A 153 8.13 12.63 -8.52
CA ILE A 153 7.64 13.24 -7.29
C ILE A 153 8.43 12.65 -6.12
N GLY A 154 9.22 13.48 -5.45
CA GLY A 154 10.21 13.04 -4.46
C GLY A 154 11.57 12.68 -5.07
N GLY A 155 11.89 13.16 -6.27
CA GLY A 155 13.13 12.86 -6.99
C GLY A 155 14.41 13.22 -6.24
N ALA A 156 14.38 14.28 -5.43
CA ALA A 156 15.48 14.63 -4.52
C ALA A 156 15.55 13.73 -3.26
N GLY A 157 14.81 12.63 -3.18
CA GLY A 157 14.98 11.54 -2.21
C GLY A 157 15.98 10.50 -2.72
N GLY A 158 16.46 9.60 -1.84
CA GLY A 158 17.48 8.61 -2.23
C GLY A 158 17.02 7.69 -3.37
N LEU A 159 15.82 7.10 -3.26
CA LEU A 159 15.31 6.18 -4.29
C LEU A 159 14.98 6.89 -5.61
N GLY A 160 14.45 8.12 -5.53
CA GLY A 160 14.16 8.92 -6.72
C GLY A 160 15.43 9.26 -7.49
N GLU A 161 16.54 9.59 -6.81
CA GLU A 161 17.83 9.83 -7.43
C GLU A 161 18.43 8.57 -8.05
N VAL A 162 18.39 7.43 -7.33
CA VAL A 162 18.88 6.14 -7.83
C VAL A 162 18.16 5.75 -9.11
N TRP A 163 16.83 5.87 -9.14
CA TRP A 163 16.05 5.61 -10.33
C TRP A 163 16.39 6.60 -11.47
N SER A 164 16.52 7.89 -11.17
CA SER A 164 16.85 8.91 -12.17
C SER A 164 18.19 8.64 -12.84
N ARG A 165 19.21 8.28 -12.05
CA ARG A 165 20.53 7.86 -12.55
C ARG A 165 20.41 6.70 -13.52
N HIS A 166 19.70 5.66 -13.12
CA HIS A 166 19.49 4.45 -13.92
C HIS A 166 18.84 4.72 -15.28
N VAL A 167 17.86 5.62 -15.31
CA VAL A 167 17.17 5.97 -16.55
C VAL A 167 18.06 6.84 -17.45
N LEU A 168 18.79 7.81 -16.88
CA LEU A 168 19.72 8.66 -17.63
C LEU A 168 20.83 7.84 -18.31
N GLU A 169 21.39 6.85 -17.63
CA GLU A 169 22.41 5.94 -18.17
C GLU A 169 21.91 5.09 -19.36
N ARG A 170 20.58 4.92 -19.52
CA ARG A 170 19.98 4.02 -20.51
C ARG A 170 19.38 4.70 -21.73
N CYS A 171 18.76 5.84 -21.57
CA CYS A 171 17.91 6.40 -22.62
C CYS A 171 17.99 7.92 -22.77
N ALA A 172 19.02 8.58 -22.23
CA ALA A 172 19.23 10.03 -22.32
C ALA A 172 17.93 10.84 -22.02
N ALA A 173 17.14 10.40 -21.06
CA ALA A 173 15.85 10.97 -20.74
C ALA A 173 15.93 12.37 -20.14
N GLN A 174 14.88 13.16 -20.28
CA GLN A 174 14.69 14.37 -19.50
C GLN A 174 13.98 14.03 -18.18
N ILE A 175 14.65 14.26 -17.06
CA ILE A 175 14.11 14.00 -15.73
C ILE A 175 13.65 15.32 -15.08
N ILE A 176 12.46 15.32 -14.51
CA ILE A 176 11.93 16.45 -13.74
C ILE A 176 11.68 15.99 -12.30
N TRP A 177 12.40 16.59 -11.36
CA TRP A 177 12.18 16.35 -9.94
C TRP A 177 11.22 17.37 -9.34
N VAL A 178 10.25 16.89 -8.58
CA VAL A 178 9.35 17.74 -7.79
C VAL A 178 9.48 17.44 -6.31
N GLY A 179 9.56 18.48 -5.51
CA GLY A 179 9.62 18.40 -4.05
C GLY A 179 9.35 19.74 -3.38
N ARG A 180 8.95 19.69 -2.10
CA ARG A 180 8.55 20.89 -1.33
C ARG A 180 9.71 21.80 -0.91
N ARG A 181 10.94 21.26 -0.86
CA ARG A 181 12.11 22.05 -0.48
C ARG A 181 12.43 23.07 -1.56
N ALA A 182 12.90 24.25 -1.16
CA ALA A 182 13.54 25.15 -2.10
C ALA A 182 14.79 24.48 -2.71
N LEU A 183 15.17 24.94 -3.90
CA LEU A 183 16.40 24.48 -4.56
C LEU A 183 17.62 24.94 -3.77
N ASP A 184 18.16 24.06 -2.94
CA ASP A 184 19.37 24.25 -2.14
C ASP A 184 20.64 23.73 -2.84
N ASP A 185 21.80 23.99 -2.27
CA ASP A 185 23.11 23.59 -2.85
C ASP A 185 23.27 22.05 -2.88
N ASN A 186 22.66 21.32 -1.96
CA ASN A 186 22.66 19.86 -1.98
C ASN A 186 21.90 19.33 -3.20
N ILE A 187 20.70 19.86 -3.45
CA ILE A 187 19.92 19.49 -4.62
C ILE A 187 20.68 19.88 -5.91
N ARG A 188 21.25 21.08 -5.97
CA ARG A 188 22.05 21.53 -7.14
C ARG A 188 23.19 20.57 -7.44
N SER A 189 24.00 20.24 -6.44
CA SER A 189 25.15 19.33 -6.58
C SER A 189 24.72 17.95 -7.12
N ARG A 190 23.55 17.44 -6.69
CA ARG A 190 23.04 16.16 -7.17
C ARG A 190 22.53 16.23 -8.61
N LEU A 191 21.87 17.34 -9.00
CA LEU A 191 21.48 17.58 -10.38
C LEU A 191 22.71 17.70 -11.30
N ASP A 192 23.78 18.37 -10.85
CA ASP A 192 25.01 18.51 -11.58
C ASP A 192 25.73 17.17 -11.78
N ALA A 193 25.76 16.32 -10.73
CA ALA A 193 26.30 14.97 -10.84
C ALA A 193 25.50 14.07 -11.81
N LEU A 194 24.18 14.24 -11.88
CA LEU A 194 23.35 13.53 -12.84
C LEU A 194 23.52 14.06 -14.28
N SER A 195 23.89 15.32 -14.45
CA SER A 195 24.13 15.93 -15.78
C SER A 195 25.32 15.36 -16.50
N GLU A 196 26.21 14.64 -15.81
CA GLU A 196 27.32 13.90 -16.41
C GLU A 196 26.87 12.65 -17.17
N LEU A 197 25.62 12.15 -16.88
CA LEU A 197 25.07 10.94 -17.45
C LEU A 197 24.12 11.19 -18.63
N GLY A 198 23.61 12.41 -18.77
CA GLY A 198 22.62 12.77 -19.79
C GLY A 198 22.10 14.18 -19.64
N PRO A 199 20.92 14.52 -20.18
CA PRO A 199 20.33 15.84 -20.00
C PRO A 199 20.21 16.19 -18.51
N ARG A 200 20.66 17.40 -18.15
CA ARG A 200 20.62 17.88 -16.76
C ARG A 200 19.19 17.86 -16.25
N PRO A 201 18.89 17.15 -15.15
CA PRO A 201 17.53 17.13 -14.62
C PRO A 201 17.05 18.51 -14.17
N VAL A 202 15.76 18.75 -14.26
CA VAL A 202 15.10 19.98 -13.79
C VAL A 202 14.55 19.73 -12.40
N TYR A 203 14.71 20.69 -11.50
CA TYR A 203 14.06 20.66 -10.19
C TYR A 203 13.00 21.76 -10.10
N ILE A 204 11.78 21.39 -9.70
CA ILE A 204 10.67 22.30 -9.46
C ILE A 204 10.29 22.20 -7.98
N SER A 205 10.39 23.34 -7.28
CA SER A 205 9.92 23.43 -5.90
C SER A 205 8.41 23.63 -5.88
N ALA A 206 7.67 22.56 -5.55
CA ALA A 206 6.21 22.58 -5.47
C ALA A 206 5.71 21.53 -4.47
N ASP A 207 4.57 21.78 -3.85
CA ASP A 207 3.84 20.75 -3.12
C ASP A 207 2.99 19.92 -4.10
N ALA A 208 3.42 18.71 -4.37
CA ALA A 208 2.69 17.80 -5.26
C ALA A 208 1.34 17.32 -4.68
N GLY A 209 1.07 17.55 -3.39
CA GLY A 209 -0.24 17.32 -2.79
C GLY A 209 -1.24 18.46 -3.04
N ASP A 210 -0.76 19.62 -3.47
CA ASP A 210 -1.60 20.73 -3.91
C ASP A 210 -1.89 20.58 -5.41
N ARG A 211 -3.18 20.41 -5.75
CA ARG A 211 -3.64 20.19 -7.12
C ARG A 211 -3.23 21.33 -8.05
N ALA A 212 -3.36 22.58 -7.60
CA ALA A 212 -3.04 23.74 -8.44
C ALA A 212 -1.55 23.87 -8.68
N ALA A 213 -0.71 23.63 -7.65
CA ALA A 213 0.73 23.61 -7.78
C ALA A 213 1.19 22.48 -8.71
N LEU A 214 0.60 21.29 -8.61
CA LEU A 214 0.94 20.16 -9.47
C LEU A 214 0.45 20.38 -10.92
N ALA A 215 -0.69 21.02 -11.15
CA ALA A 215 -1.16 21.41 -12.48
C ALA A 215 -0.18 22.40 -13.15
N ASN A 216 0.32 23.39 -12.42
CA ASN A 216 1.33 24.29 -12.93
C ASN A 216 2.65 23.56 -13.31
N VAL A 217 3.04 22.55 -12.53
CA VAL A 217 4.20 21.69 -12.88
C VAL A 217 3.94 20.94 -14.19
N ARG A 218 2.75 20.34 -14.36
CA ARG A 218 2.37 19.66 -15.61
C ARG A 218 2.44 20.60 -16.79
N ASP A 219 1.85 21.78 -16.69
CA ASP A 219 1.80 22.76 -17.76
C ASP A 219 3.22 23.28 -18.12
N ASP A 220 4.10 23.50 -17.15
CA ASP A 220 5.51 23.84 -17.38
C ASP A 220 6.22 22.71 -18.14
N ILE A 221 6.02 21.44 -17.75
CA ILE A 221 6.61 20.28 -18.44
C ILE A 221 6.12 20.22 -19.89
N LEU A 222 4.82 20.30 -20.12
CA LEU A 222 4.25 20.24 -21.47
C LEU A 222 4.69 21.42 -22.35
N SER A 223 4.79 22.62 -21.78
CA SER A 223 5.28 23.81 -22.48
C SER A 223 6.74 23.68 -22.89
N ARG A 224 7.59 23.10 -22.05
CA ARG A 224 9.05 23.01 -22.29
C ARG A 224 9.46 21.81 -23.14
N PHE A 225 8.77 20.68 -22.95
CA PHE A 225 9.19 19.41 -23.55
C PHE A 225 8.15 18.83 -24.51
N GLY A 226 6.93 19.38 -24.54
CA GLY A 226 5.85 18.97 -25.45
C GLY A 226 5.20 17.63 -25.09
N ARG A 227 5.69 16.92 -24.04
CA ARG A 227 5.23 15.58 -23.65
C ARG A 227 5.58 15.25 -22.21
N LEU A 228 4.90 14.26 -21.67
CA LEU A 228 5.27 13.53 -20.46
C LEU A 228 5.05 12.05 -20.73
N ASP A 229 6.04 11.20 -20.50
CA ASP A 229 5.97 9.78 -20.82
C ASP A 229 5.74 8.89 -19.59
N GLY A 230 6.12 9.37 -18.42
CA GLY A 230 5.84 8.58 -17.22
C GLY A 230 6.02 9.38 -15.93
N ILE A 231 5.39 8.86 -14.88
CA ILE A 231 5.40 9.47 -13.54
C ILE A 231 5.90 8.44 -12.53
N VAL A 232 6.86 8.85 -11.68
CA VAL A 232 7.31 8.07 -10.53
C VAL A 232 6.94 8.80 -9.25
N HIS A 233 6.17 8.16 -8.39
CA HIS A 233 5.79 8.70 -7.10
C HIS A 233 6.56 8.01 -5.98
N SER A 234 7.68 8.60 -5.57
CA SER A 234 8.59 8.12 -4.52
C SER A 234 8.55 8.94 -3.22
N ALA A 235 7.69 9.97 -3.15
CA ALA A 235 7.62 10.84 -1.98
C ALA A 235 7.11 10.08 -0.74
N LEU A 236 7.77 10.32 0.39
CA LEU A 236 7.41 9.79 1.70
C LEU A 236 7.84 10.72 2.82
N VAL A 237 7.16 10.60 3.98
CA VAL A 237 7.55 11.20 5.26
C VAL A 237 7.41 10.12 6.33
N LEU A 238 8.44 9.93 7.15
CA LEU A 238 8.41 9.01 8.29
C LEU A 238 8.23 9.80 9.59
N ARG A 239 7.21 9.42 10.36
CA ARG A 239 6.90 9.92 11.71
C ARG A 239 6.49 8.75 12.61
N ASP A 240 7.27 7.67 12.54
CA ASP A 240 6.96 6.39 13.16
C ASP A 240 6.98 6.50 14.68
N LYS A 241 5.87 6.12 15.30
CA LYS A 241 5.67 6.01 16.74
C LYS A 241 4.57 5.00 17.04
N SER A 242 4.57 4.45 18.25
CA SER A 242 3.41 3.67 18.69
C SER A 242 2.14 4.53 18.67
N LEU A 243 1.01 3.94 18.35
CA LEU A 243 -0.28 4.63 18.27
C LEU A 243 -0.61 5.40 19.56
N ALA A 244 -0.27 4.84 20.73
CA ALA A 244 -0.47 5.51 22.00
C ALA A 244 0.26 6.88 22.11
N ARG A 245 1.42 7.02 21.43
CA ARG A 245 2.27 8.23 21.49
C ARG A 245 2.13 9.13 20.26
N MET A 246 1.55 8.65 19.18
CA MET A 246 1.38 9.38 17.94
C MET A 246 0.35 10.51 18.11
N SER A 247 0.64 11.70 17.61
CA SER A 247 -0.35 12.78 17.49
C SER A 247 -1.09 12.72 16.16
N ARG A 248 -2.23 13.41 16.08
CA ARG A 248 -2.97 13.54 14.81
C ARG A 248 -2.11 14.22 13.74
N ASP A 249 -1.38 15.27 14.08
CA ASP A 249 -0.51 15.97 13.13
C ASP A 249 0.61 15.05 12.57
N GLU A 250 1.13 14.12 13.38
CA GLU A 250 2.13 13.16 12.93
C GLU A 250 1.53 12.10 11.99
N LEU A 251 0.32 11.66 12.27
CA LEU A 251 -0.44 10.79 11.36
C LEU A 251 -0.65 11.50 10.02
N ASP A 252 -1.25 12.69 10.04
CA ASP A 252 -1.58 13.45 8.83
C ASP A 252 -0.33 13.82 8.02
N ALA A 253 0.76 14.22 8.68
CA ALA A 253 2.04 14.52 8.03
C ALA A 253 2.65 13.29 7.32
N SER A 254 2.43 12.09 7.85
CA SER A 254 2.90 10.84 7.23
C SER A 254 2.00 10.39 6.08
N LEU A 255 0.69 10.63 6.18
CA LEU A 255 -0.29 10.26 5.16
C LEU A 255 -0.27 11.22 3.96
N ALA A 256 -0.12 12.52 4.19
CA ALA A 256 -0.22 13.54 3.14
C ALA A 256 0.63 13.24 1.89
N PRO A 257 1.93 12.89 1.96
CA PRO A 257 2.71 12.59 0.76
C PRO A 257 2.24 11.34 0.01
N LYS A 258 1.43 10.49 0.61
CA LYS A 258 0.89 9.30 -0.06
C LYS A 258 -0.54 9.51 -0.54
N VAL A 259 -1.40 10.09 0.30
CA VAL A 259 -2.82 10.28 -0.01
C VAL A 259 -3.04 11.53 -0.86
N ALA A 260 -2.60 12.72 -0.37
CA ALA A 260 -2.85 13.96 -1.08
C ALA A 260 -2.14 14.01 -2.44
N VAL A 261 -0.88 13.55 -2.50
CA VAL A 261 -0.13 13.48 -3.77
C VAL A 261 -0.78 12.52 -4.76
N SER A 262 -1.21 11.34 -4.32
CA SER A 262 -1.89 10.38 -5.20
C SER A 262 -3.18 10.95 -5.77
N ARG A 263 -4.01 11.57 -4.93
CA ARG A 263 -5.26 12.21 -5.37
C ARG A 263 -5.02 13.38 -6.33
N ALA A 264 -4.05 14.25 -6.02
CA ALA A 264 -3.69 15.35 -6.91
C ALA A 264 -3.17 14.84 -8.26
N LEU A 265 -2.34 13.77 -8.24
CA LEU A 265 -1.84 13.11 -9.43
C LEU A 265 -3.00 12.63 -10.32
N ALA A 266 -3.96 11.90 -9.76
CA ALA A 266 -5.12 11.43 -10.52
C ALA A 266 -5.92 12.57 -11.16
N GLN A 267 -6.13 13.65 -10.42
CA GLN A 267 -6.92 14.79 -10.90
C GLN A 267 -6.20 15.66 -11.95
N VAL A 268 -4.86 15.70 -11.92
CA VAL A 268 -4.07 16.58 -12.78
C VAL A 268 -3.68 15.88 -14.08
N PHE A 269 -3.36 14.61 -14.05
CA PHE A 269 -2.82 13.86 -15.19
C PHE A 269 -3.86 12.93 -15.85
N ASP A 270 -5.12 13.01 -15.43
CA ASP A 270 -6.21 12.29 -16.09
C ASP A 270 -6.30 12.66 -17.58
N GLY A 271 -6.31 11.64 -18.43
CA GLY A 271 -6.33 11.79 -19.89
C GLY A 271 -4.98 12.12 -20.54
N ASP A 272 -3.88 12.26 -19.79
CA ASP A 272 -2.55 12.43 -20.37
C ASP A 272 -2.04 11.12 -20.99
N ALA A 273 -1.32 11.25 -22.11
CA ALA A 273 -0.76 10.11 -22.84
C ALA A 273 0.54 9.62 -22.17
N LEU A 274 0.41 8.94 -21.05
CA LEU A 274 1.52 8.34 -20.31
C LEU A 274 1.80 6.91 -20.77
N ASP A 275 3.07 6.47 -20.72
CA ASP A 275 3.44 5.07 -20.85
C ASP A 275 3.19 4.33 -19.52
N PHE A 276 3.55 4.97 -18.39
CA PHE A 276 3.35 4.39 -17.06
C PHE A 276 3.22 5.40 -15.92
N VAL A 277 2.60 4.94 -14.84
CA VAL A 277 2.71 5.52 -13.50
C VAL A 277 3.29 4.47 -12.56
N LEU A 278 4.42 4.77 -11.93
CA LEU A 278 5.10 3.88 -10.98
C LEU A 278 5.00 4.43 -9.56
N LEU A 279 4.34 3.69 -8.70
CA LEU A 279 4.11 4.06 -7.30
C LEU A 279 5.04 3.27 -6.38
N PHE A 280 5.85 3.97 -5.59
CA PHE A 280 6.68 3.35 -4.55
C PHE A 280 5.85 3.18 -3.29
N SER A 281 5.58 1.95 -2.94
CA SER A 281 4.91 1.53 -1.72
C SER A 281 5.87 0.75 -0.81
N SER A 282 5.37 -0.08 0.08
CA SER A 282 6.21 -0.84 1.01
C SER A 282 5.60 -2.21 1.31
N MET A 283 6.46 -3.16 1.66
CA MET A 283 6.03 -4.44 2.25
C MET A 283 5.13 -4.26 3.49
N MET A 284 5.13 -3.08 4.10
CA MET A 284 4.24 -2.76 5.22
C MET A 284 2.74 -2.79 4.86
N SER A 285 2.39 -2.84 3.59
CA SER A 285 1.01 -3.14 3.15
C SER A 285 0.60 -4.60 3.40
N PHE A 286 1.56 -5.50 3.52
CA PHE A 286 1.36 -6.94 3.73
C PHE A 286 1.74 -7.35 5.15
N VAL A 287 2.88 -6.87 5.63
CA VAL A 287 3.46 -7.21 6.93
C VAL A 287 3.46 -5.98 7.81
N THR A 288 2.36 -5.72 8.46
CA THR A 288 2.25 -4.58 9.39
C THR A 288 3.20 -4.75 10.59
N ALA A 289 3.71 -3.64 11.12
CA ALA A 289 4.64 -3.63 12.25
C ALA A 289 4.19 -2.67 13.34
N ALA A 290 4.50 -3.00 14.58
CA ALA A 290 4.27 -2.11 15.71
C ALA A 290 5.05 -0.79 15.54
N GLY A 291 4.42 0.33 15.83
CA GLY A 291 5.02 1.66 15.72
C GLY A 291 5.03 2.25 14.31
N GLN A 292 4.44 1.59 13.32
CA GLN A 292 4.39 2.05 11.93
C GLN A 292 2.97 2.17 11.36
N ALA A 293 1.98 2.40 12.21
CA ALA A 293 0.57 2.46 11.82
C ALA A 293 0.28 3.56 10.77
N ASN A 294 0.86 4.74 10.93
CA ASN A 294 0.77 5.84 9.97
C ASN A 294 1.41 5.50 8.62
N TYR A 295 2.55 4.84 8.63
CA TYR A 295 3.25 4.43 7.42
C TYR A 295 2.51 3.31 6.69
N ALA A 296 2.07 2.27 7.42
CA ALA A 296 1.29 1.17 6.88
C ALA A 296 -0.04 1.65 6.28
N ALA A 297 -0.75 2.57 6.98
CA ALA A 297 -1.99 3.17 6.46
C ALA A 297 -1.79 3.85 5.10
N GLY A 298 -0.73 4.63 4.96
CA GLY A 298 -0.42 5.27 3.69
C GLY A 298 0.01 4.28 2.59
N CYS A 299 0.59 3.12 2.96
CA CYS A 299 0.97 2.09 1.99
C CYS A 299 -0.25 1.32 1.49
N THR A 300 -1.13 0.87 2.39
CA THR A 300 -2.37 0.17 2.00
C THR A 300 -3.29 1.06 1.17
N PHE A 301 -3.40 2.35 1.52
CA PHE A 301 -4.09 3.33 0.66
C PHE A 301 -3.47 3.37 -0.75
N LYS A 302 -2.15 3.53 -0.85
CA LYS A 302 -1.47 3.68 -2.15
C LYS A 302 -1.64 2.44 -3.04
N ASP A 303 -1.63 1.25 -2.46
CA ASP A 303 -1.81 0.00 -3.19
C ASP A 303 -3.24 -0.10 -3.76
N ALA A 304 -4.26 0.18 -2.94
CA ALA A 304 -5.66 0.22 -3.39
C ALA A 304 -5.92 1.35 -4.41
N PHE A 305 -5.31 2.52 -4.19
CA PHE A 305 -5.39 3.64 -5.14
C PHE A 305 -4.82 3.28 -6.52
N ALA A 306 -3.71 2.57 -6.55
CA ALA A 306 -3.15 2.09 -7.82
C ALA A 306 -4.09 1.11 -8.53
N ALA A 307 -4.77 0.25 -7.78
CA ALA A 307 -5.76 -0.66 -8.33
C ALA A 307 -6.97 0.07 -8.92
N SER A 308 -7.48 1.09 -8.23
CA SER A 308 -8.52 1.97 -8.78
C SER A 308 -8.03 2.69 -10.05
N LEU A 309 -6.84 3.28 -10.00
CA LEU A 309 -6.31 4.05 -11.13
C LEU A 309 -6.10 3.20 -12.40
N ARG A 310 -5.73 1.91 -12.25
CA ARG A 310 -5.58 0.98 -13.38
C ARG A 310 -6.86 0.79 -14.20
N ARG A 311 -8.02 0.94 -13.58
CA ARG A 311 -9.31 0.79 -14.26
C ARG A 311 -9.67 2.01 -15.09
N ASP A 312 -9.28 3.18 -14.63
CA ASP A 312 -9.67 4.45 -15.21
C ASP A 312 -8.67 4.92 -16.28
N TRP A 313 -7.40 4.51 -16.17
CA TRP A 313 -6.31 5.01 -16.98
C TRP A 313 -5.84 4.03 -18.05
N ASN A 314 -5.51 4.57 -19.23
CA ASN A 314 -5.04 3.77 -20.37
C ASN A 314 -3.53 3.49 -20.36
N CYS A 315 -2.80 3.87 -19.30
CA CYS A 315 -1.38 3.58 -19.15
C CYS A 315 -1.12 2.47 -18.14
N ALA A 316 0.11 1.96 -18.13
CA ALA A 316 0.52 0.97 -17.12
C ALA A 316 0.63 1.63 -15.73
N VAL A 317 -0.23 1.27 -14.78
CA VAL A 317 -0.12 1.69 -13.39
C VAL A 317 0.50 0.58 -12.57
N LYS A 318 1.72 0.79 -12.11
CA LYS A 318 2.56 -0.22 -11.45
C LYS A 318 2.87 0.18 -10.00
N VAL A 319 2.89 -0.81 -9.12
CA VAL A 319 3.25 -0.64 -7.70
C VAL A 319 4.44 -1.51 -7.36
N ILE A 320 5.45 -0.92 -6.72
CA ILE A 320 6.52 -1.70 -6.11
C ILE A 320 6.49 -1.52 -4.59
N ASN A 321 6.32 -2.64 -3.88
CA ASN A 321 6.32 -2.70 -2.43
C ASN A 321 7.72 -3.04 -1.94
N TRP A 322 8.43 -2.00 -1.48
CA TRP A 322 9.81 -2.13 -1.05
C TRP A 322 9.96 -2.78 0.32
N GLY A 323 10.90 -3.69 0.42
CA GLY A 323 11.52 -4.08 1.68
C GLY A 323 12.52 -3.02 2.19
N TYR A 324 13.56 -3.48 2.87
CA TYR A 324 14.55 -2.61 3.50
C TYR A 324 15.67 -2.20 2.54
N TRP A 325 15.94 -0.90 2.45
CA TRP A 325 17.08 -0.30 1.76
C TRP A 325 18.08 0.23 2.78
N GLY A 326 19.21 -0.45 2.96
CA GLY A 326 20.20 -0.10 3.97
C GLY A 326 21.29 0.87 3.52
N SER A 327 21.50 0.99 2.20
CA SER A 327 22.53 1.85 1.60
C SER A 327 21.99 3.17 1.06
N VAL A 328 20.67 3.25 0.80
CA VAL A 328 20.01 4.38 0.15
C VAL A 328 18.70 4.71 0.87
N GLY A 329 18.32 5.98 0.92
CA GLY A 329 17.03 6.42 1.43
C GLY A 329 17.07 7.01 2.82
N VAL A 330 15.99 6.86 3.58
CA VAL A 330 15.74 7.60 4.85
C VAL A 330 16.23 6.82 6.07
N VAL A 331 16.43 5.50 5.94
CA VAL A 331 16.70 4.60 7.06
C VAL A 331 18.07 3.93 6.87
N THR A 332 19.13 4.72 7.00
CA THR A 332 20.51 4.27 6.73
C THR A 332 21.40 4.25 7.96
N ASP A 333 20.86 4.53 9.17
CA ASP A 333 21.64 4.51 10.40
C ASP A 333 22.07 3.08 10.79
N GLN A 334 23.19 2.98 11.50
CA GLN A 334 23.78 1.69 11.84
C GLN A 334 22.89 0.88 12.79
N SER A 335 22.23 1.53 13.74
CA SER A 335 21.38 0.85 14.73
C SER A 335 20.17 0.20 14.06
N TYR A 336 19.64 0.84 13.03
CA TYR A 336 18.55 0.26 12.25
C TYR A 336 19.02 -0.92 11.38
N ARG A 337 20.19 -0.79 10.76
CA ARG A 337 20.81 -1.90 9.99
C ARG A 337 21.02 -3.14 10.86
N GLU A 338 21.56 -2.96 12.08
CA GLU A 338 21.76 -4.05 13.02
C GLU A 338 20.45 -4.72 13.44
N ARG A 339 19.40 -3.94 13.70
CA ARG A 339 18.05 -4.48 14.01
C ARG A 339 17.48 -5.28 12.84
N MET A 340 17.59 -4.78 11.61
CA MET A 340 17.14 -5.51 10.42
C MET A 340 17.91 -6.82 10.24
N ALA A 341 19.23 -6.79 10.39
CA ALA A 341 20.06 -7.98 10.31
C ALA A 341 19.71 -9.03 11.40
N GLN A 342 19.45 -8.58 12.63
CA GLN A 342 18.97 -9.46 13.72
C GLN A 342 17.61 -10.06 13.40
N ALA A 343 16.70 -9.27 12.81
CA ALA A 343 15.40 -9.73 12.34
C ALA A 343 15.47 -10.60 11.07
N GLY A 344 16.66 -10.88 10.54
CA GLY A 344 16.81 -11.69 9.33
C GLY A 344 16.42 -10.98 8.05
N ILE A 345 16.33 -9.65 8.05
CA ILE A 345 15.96 -8.82 6.90
C ILE A 345 17.24 -8.27 6.26
N GLY A 346 17.47 -8.59 5.00
CA GLY A 346 18.60 -8.11 4.21
C GLY A 346 18.34 -6.75 3.56
N SER A 347 19.41 -6.00 3.30
CA SER A 347 19.35 -4.76 2.52
C SER A 347 19.17 -5.06 1.04
N ILE A 348 18.24 -4.35 0.40
CA ILE A 348 18.13 -4.30 -1.06
C ILE A 348 19.26 -3.40 -1.57
N GLU A 349 20.05 -3.93 -2.52
CA GLU A 349 21.07 -3.14 -3.19
C GLU A 349 20.50 -2.42 -4.43
N PRO A 350 21.04 -1.25 -4.81
CA PRO A 350 20.51 -0.47 -5.93
C PRO A 350 20.31 -1.28 -7.21
N ALA A 351 21.25 -2.12 -7.59
CA ALA A 351 21.14 -2.95 -8.79
C ALA A 351 19.98 -3.96 -8.72
N GLU A 352 19.73 -4.55 -7.55
CA GLU A 352 18.61 -5.49 -7.34
C GLU A 352 17.27 -4.76 -7.46
N GLY A 353 17.15 -3.59 -6.81
CA GLY A 353 15.93 -2.80 -6.84
C GLY A 353 15.60 -2.26 -8.23
N LEU A 354 16.61 -1.76 -8.95
CA LEU A 354 16.43 -1.24 -10.31
C LEU A 354 16.05 -2.35 -11.30
N ALA A 355 16.68 -3.52 -11.18
CA ALA A 355 16.32 -4.68 -11.98
C ALA A 355 14.87 -5.14 -11.72
N ALA A 356 14.38 -5.02 -10.48
CA ALA A 356 12.99 -5.32 -10.14
C ALA A 356 12.02 -4.29 -10.76
N ILE A 357 12.38 -2.99 -10.77
CA ILE A 357 11.58 -1.96 -11.45
C ILE A 357 11.50 -2.25 -12.95
N ASP A 358 12.64 -2.53 -13.60
CA ASP A 358 12.68 -2.80 -15.05
C ASP A 358 11.79 -3.99 -15.40
N ARG A 359 11.84 -5.08 -14.61
CA ARG A 359 10.99 -6.25 -14.79
C ARG A 359 9.51 -5.96 -14.52
N LEU A 360 9.20 -5.14 -13.52
CA LEU A 360 7.82 -4.74 -13.22
C LEU A 360 7.23 -3.91 -14.37
N LEU A 361 7.97 -2.91 -14.87
CA LEU A 361 7.50 -2.02 -15.92
C LEU A 361 7.35 -2.73 -17.27
N SER A 362 8.22 -3.69 -17.58
CA SER A 362 8.18 -4.46 -18.84
C SER A 362 7.43 -5.79 -18.72
N GLY A 363 7.02 -6.15 -17.51
CA GLY A 363 6.37 -7.43 -17.21
C GLY A 363 4.85 -7.33 -17.08
N PRO A 364 4.21 -8.49 -16.91
CA PRO A 364 2.76 -8.60 -16.87
C PRO A 364 2.14 -8.24 -15.51
N PHE A 365 2.94 -8.14 -14.45
CA PHE A 365 2.43 -7.87 -13.12
C PHE A 365 2.22 -6.38 -12.90
N ASP A 366 1.18 -6.03 -12.16
CA ASP A 366 0.89 -4.65 -11.78
C ASP A 366 1.43 -4.28 -10.40
N GLN A 367 1.68 -5.28 -9.58
CA GLN A 367 2.24 -5.11 -8.26
C GLN A 367 3.33 -6.15 -7.98
N LEU A 368 4.46 -5.69 -7.44
CA LEU A 368 5.60 -6.53 -7.08
C LEU A 368 6.10 -6.13 -5.69
N CYS A 369 6.30 -7.11 -4.82
CA CYS A 369 6.98 -6.91 -3.54
C CYS A 369 8.42 -7.41 -3.63
N LEU A 370 9.39 -6.52 -3.43
CA LEU A 370 10.80 -6.89 -3.35
C LEU A 370 11.29 -6.76 -1.91
N PHE A 371 11.66 -7.87 -1.30
CA PHE A 371 12.31 -7.88 0.00
C PHE A 371 13.37 -8.98 0.06
N LYS A 372 14.32 -8.84 0.95
CA LYS A 372 15.47 -9.74 1.08
C LYS A 372 15.48 -10.34 2.47
N LEU A 373 15.56 -11.66 2.55
CA LEU A 373 15.71 -12.40 3.79
C LEU A 373 17.14 -12.92 3.88
N SER A 374 17.82 -12.66 4.99
CA SER A 374 19.15 -13.21 5.27
C SER A 374 19.08 -14.57 5.97
N LYS A 375 17.91 -14.96 6.46
CA LYS A 375 17.61 -16.26 7.06
C LYS A 375 16.23 -16.70 6.61
N ALA A 376 16.07 -17.99 6.32
CA ALA A 376 14.75 -18.58 6.10
C ALA A 376 13.95 -18.50 7.40
N GLN A 377 13.07 -17.53 7.50
CA GLN A 377 12.15 -17.38 8.63
C GLN A 377 10.74 -17.16 8.09
N PRO A 378 9.72 -17.78 8.72
CA PRO A 378 8.34 -17.39 8.44
C PRO A 378 8.16 -15.95 8.92
N MET A 379 7.93 -15.03 7.98
CA MET A 379 7.46 -13.70 8.32
C MET A 379 5.96 -13.78 8.62
N ALA A 380 5.55 -13.29 9.78
CA ALA A 380 4.14 -13.26 10.11
C ALA A 380 3.35 -12.45 9.05
N GLY A 381 2.39 -13.08 8.41
CA GLY A 381 1.60 -12.50 7.31
C GLY A 381 2.20 -12.75 5.91
N VAL A 382 3.31 -13.46 5.79
CA VAL A 382 3.86 -13.91 4.51
C VAL A 382 3.88 -15.43 4.50
N LEU A 383 3.02 -16.04 3.70
CA LEU A 383 3.08 -17.46 3.38
C LEU A 383 3.93 -17.62 2.12
N VAL A 384 5.02 -18.39 2.22
CA VAL A 384 5.90 -18.69 1.09
C VAL A 384 5.65 -20.15 0.69
N HIS A 385 4.76 -20.36 -0.30
CA HIS A 385 4.36 -21.71 -0.63
C HIS A 385 5.14 -22.35 -1.77
N GLN A 386 5.28 -21.75 -2.92
CA GLN A 386 6.04 -22.32 -4.05
C GLN A 386 6.60 -21.23 -4.94
N GLN A 387 7.74 -21.50 -5.61
CA GLN A 387 8.21 -20.66 -6.70
C GLN A 387 7.38 -20.89 -7.95
N ALA A 388 6.64 -19.87 -8.38
CA ALA A 388 5.99 -19.88 -9.68
C ALA A 388 6.93 -19.27 -10.73
N ARG A 389 7.22 -20.00 -11.81
CA ARG A 389 7.91 -19.46 -12.98
C ARG A 389 6.91 -18.86 -13.93
N VAL A 390 7.05 -17.56 -14.19
CA VAL A 390 6.18 -16.83 -15.10
C VAL A 390 6.98 -16.35 -16.31
N THR A 391 6.52 -16.74 -17.49
CA THR A 391 7.05 -16.20 -18.75
C THR A 391 6.12 -15.10 -19.25
N PRO A 392 6.63 -14.04 -19.91
CA PRO A 392 5.83 -12.89 -20.34
C PRO A 392 4.58 -13.24 -21.18
N HIS A 393 4.63 -14.31 -21.97
CA HIS A 393 3.51 -14.73 -22.82
C HIS A 393 2.40 -15.52 -22.10
N LYS A 394 2.65 -16.05 -20.93
CA LYS A 394 1.68 -16.85 -20.17
C LYS A 394 1.07 -16.13 -18.97
N ALA A 395 1.62 -14.98 -18.62
CA ALA A 395 1.28 -14.33 -17.37
C ALA A 395 -0.18 -13.85 -17.27
N ALA A 396 -0.72 -13.31 -18.36
CA ALA A 396 -2.11 -12.86 -18.39
C ALA A 396 -3.11 -14.03 -18.23
N ALA A 397 -2.73 -15.24 -18.68
CA ALA A 397 -3.55 -16.45 -18.54
C ALA A 397 -3.32 -17.16 -17.19
N LEU A 398 -2.16 -16.93 -16.53
CA LEU A 398 -1.77 -17.62 -15.31
C LEU A 398 -2.08 -16.81 -14.03
N LEU A 399 -2.30 -15.50 -14.14
CA LEU A 399 -2.63 -14.66 -12.98
C LEU A 399 -3.85 -15.16 -12.18
N PRO A 400 -4.95 -15.57 -12.80
CA PRO A 400 -6.07 -16.20 -12.09
C PRO A 400 -5.70 -17.55 -11.46
N GLU A 401 -4.84 -18.35 -12.09
CA GLU A 401 -4.43 -19.68 -11.61
C GLU A 401 -3.36 -19.58 -10.51
N LEU A 402 -2.48 -18.57 -10.54
CA LEU A 402 -1.48 -18.30 -9.49
C LEU A 402 -2.11 -17.79 -8.19
N VAL A 403 -3.22 -17.07 -8.30
CA VAL A 403 -3.99 -16.58 -7.14
C VAL A 403 -4.90 -17.67 -6.57
N LEU A 404 -5.23 -18.72 -7.36
CA LEU A 404 -6.29 -19.68 -7.06
C LEU A 404 -5.92 -21.13 -7.40
N ASN A 405 -4.71 -21.59 -7.08
CA ASN A 405 -4.44 -23.03 -7.18
C ASN A 405 -5.41 -23.80 -6.27
N GLU A 406 -6.10 -24.79 -6.83
CA GLU A 406 -7.11 -25.61 -6.11
C GLU A 406 -6.64 -26.13 -4.73
N PRO A 407 -5.38 -26.60 -4.55
CA PRO A 407 -4.88 -27.01 -3.23
C PRO A 407 -4.80 -25.87 -2.22
N ASP A 408 -4.44 -24.66 -2.67
CA ASP A 408 -4.31 -23.49 -1.79
C ASP A 408 -5.69 -22.92 -1.44
N ARG A 409 -6.62 -22.98 -2.38
CA ARG A 409 -8.03 -22.66 -2.18
C ARG A 409 -8.67 -23.59 -1.14
N THR A 410 -8.42 -24.88 -1.26
CA THR A 410 -8.90 -25.90 -0.30
C THR A 410 -8.25 -25.72 1.08
N ALA A 411 -6.97 -25.34 1.14
CA ALA A 411 -6.27 -25.07 2.38
C ALA A 411 -6.80 -23.81 3.09
N LEU A 412 -7.11 -22.74 2.33
CA LEU A 412 -7.71 -21.52 2.88
C LEU A 412 -9.15 -21.76 3.40
N ILE A 413 -9.96 -22.49 2.66
CA ILE A 413 -11.31 -22.91 3.09
C ILE A 413 -11.21 -23.84 4.30
N THR A 414 -10.28 -24.80 4.30
CA THR A 414 -10.08 -25.73 5.41
C THR A 414 -9.57 -25.01 6.66
N VAL A 415 -8.73 -23.99 6.53
CA VAL A 415 -8.29 -23.17 7.67
C VAL A 415 -9.45 -22.35 8.24
N ALA A 416 -10.31 -21.78 7.40
CA ALA A 416 -11.50 -21.07 7.87
C ALA A 416 -12.51 -22.03 8.54
N GLU A 417 -12.74 -23.20 7.98
CA GLU A 417 -13.63 -24.24 8.53
C GLU A 417 -13.04 -24.96 9.74
N ALA A 418 -11.75 -25.27 9.73
CA ALA A 418 -11.08 -25.98 10.84
C ALA A 418 -10.84 -25.10 12.06
N SER A 419 -10.81 -23.77 11.91
CA SER A 419 -10.53 -22.84 13.00
C SER A 419 -11.72 -22.64 13.95
N LEU A 420 -12.93 -23.03 13.56
CA LEU A 420 -14.17 -22.78 14.32
C LEU A 420 -15.13 -23.98 14.28
N PRO A 421 -14.92 -24.97 15.17
CA PRO A 421 -15.89 -26.05 15.33
C PRO A 421 -17.30 -25.49 15.69
N PRO A 422 -18.37 -26.08 15.20
CA PRO A 422 -19.77 -25.61 15.46
C PRO A 422 -20.13 -25.42 16.94
N GLN A 423 -19.51 -26.16 17.83
CA GLN A 423 -19.72 -26.05 19.27
C GLN A 423 -18.98 -24.86 19.92
N ASP A 424 -17.92 -24.33 19.27
CA ASP A 424 -17.23 -23.11 19.71
C ASP A 424 -17.93 -21.86 19.16
N LEU A 425 -18.69 -21.98 18.06
CA LEU A 425 -19.60 -20.95 17.57
C LEU A 425 -20.68 -20.56 18.59
N ALA A 426 -21.17 -21.54 19.33
CA ALA A 426 -22.15 -21.31 20.43
C ALA A 426 -21.49 -20.69 21.67
N ARG A 427 -20.17 -20.90 21.88
CA ARG A 427 -19.40 -20.27 22.97
C ARG A 427 -18.94 -18.85 22.64
N LEU A 428 -18.86 -18.51 21.38
CA LEU A 428 -18.63 -17.13 20.91
C LEU A 428 -19.95 -16.34 20.92
N GLY A 429 -20.98 -16.78 21.63
CA GLY A 429 -22.23 -16.04 21.83
C GLY A 429 -21.93 -14.58 22.03
N LEU A 430 -21.86 -13.84 20.90
CA LEU A 430 -21.68 -12.40 20.87
C LEU A 430 -22.95 -11.86 21.57
N ASP A 431 -22.79 -11.48 22.81
CA ASP A 431 -23.79 -10.66 23.46
C ASP A 431 -23.75 -9.28 22.78
N LEU A 432 -24.52 -9.15 21.71
CA LEU A 432 -24.63 -7.91 20.93
C LEU A 432 -25.05 -6.73 21.81
N SER A 433 -25.61 -7.00 23.00
CA SER A 433 -25.94 -5.95 23.99
C SER A 433 -24.67 -5.29 24.58
N ARG A 434 -23.48 -5.93 24.48
CA ARG A 434 -22.18 -5.42 24.96
C ARG A 434 -21.25 -5.01 23.82
N SER A 435 -21.72 -5.08 22.58
CA SER A 435 -20.98 -4.66 21.39
C SER A 435 -21.38 -3.23 21.00
N VAL A 436 -20.43 -2.46 20.54
CA VAL A 436 -20.65 -1.11 20.01
C VAL A 436 -20.37 -1.13 18.52
N LEU A 437 -21.38 -0.71 17.74
CA LEU A 437 -21.26 -0.47 16.31
C LEU A 437 -20.99 1.02 16.10
N ALA A 438 -19.87 1.33 15.48
CA ALA A 438 -19.51 2.68 15.09
C ALA A 438 -19.55 2.81 13.56
N VAL A 439 -20.45 3.64 13.07
CA VAL A 439 -20.51 4.01 11.64
C VAL A 439 -19.63 5.24 11.44
N LEU A 440 -18.73 5.14 10.50
CA LEU A 440 -17.80 6.21 10.16
C LEU A 440 -18.40 7.04 9.03
N GLY A 441 -18.87 8.24 9.36
CA GLY A 441 -19.46 9.19 8.42
C GLY A 441 -18.43 10.09 7.74
#